data_3e87c8c96517d52221cfdc08326e424b
#
_entry.id   3e87c8c96517d52221cfdc08326e424b
#
_cell.length_a   1.000
_cell.length_b   1.000
_cell.length_c   1.000
_cell.angle_alpha   90.00
_cell.angle_beta   90.00
_cell.angle_gamma   90.00
#
_symmetry.space_group_name_H-M   'P 1'
#
loop_
_entity.id
_entity.type
_entity.pdbx_description
1 polymer ?
#
loop_
_entity_poly.entity_id
_entity_poly.type
_entity_poly.pdbx_seq_one_letter_code
_entity_poly.pdbx_strand_id
1 'polypeptide(L)'
;MALEAVQLEDRLKDKPNQLSGGQLRRVCLAQALVGEQPIVLLDEPTAGLDPAQKHVFRNLLTELGATRSFVVSTHDTSDVDSMYNRVVILHEGHIAYDGSTDEFLMHGAGSSHAAEAAFLDVVGVSEQAR
;
A
#
# COMPACT_ATOMS: atom_id res chain seq x y z
N MET A 1 20.92 -0.76 9.20
CA MET A 1 20.00 -0.43 10.36
C MET A 1 18.62 -0.10 9.86
N ALA A 2 17.54 -0.28 10.67
CA ALA A 2 16.16 -0.05 10.19
C ALA A 2 15.89 1.40 9.73
N LEU A 3 16.52 2.42 10.35
CA LEU A 3 16.38 3.82 9.91
C LEU A 3 17.09 4.12 8.60
N GLU A 4 18.19 3.47 8.31
CA GLU A 4 18.89 3.55 7.02
C GLU A 4 18.01 3.00 5.90
N ALA A 5 17.37 1.87 6.13
CA ALA A 5 16.45 1.26 5.16
C ALA A 5 15.25 2.16 4.80
N VAL A 6 14.91 3.14 5.62
CA VAL A 6 13.83 4.11 5.38
C VAL A 6 14.35 5.54 5.13
N GLN A 7 15.66 5.71 4.95
CA GLN A 7 16.32 7.00 4.65
C GLN A 7 16.05 8.08 5.71
N LEU A 8 16.22 7.73 6.98
CA LEU A 8 16.00 8.64 8.12
C LEU A 8 17.16 8.64 9.12
N GLU A 9 18.39 8.31 8.69
CA GLU A 9 19.58 8.25 9.53
C GLU A 9 19.90 9.59 10.17
N ASP A 10 19.70 10.69 9.45
CA ASP A 10 19.91 12.07 9.89
C ASP A 10 18.88 12.55 10.91
N ARG A 11 17.78 11.80 11.09
CA ARG A 11 16.66 12.13 11.98
C ARG A 11 16.63 11.33 13.28
N LEU A 12 17.69 10.60 13.58
CA LEU A 12 17.78 9.69 14.73
C LEU A 12 17.47 10.35 16.08
N LYS A 13 17.77 11.65 16.22
CA LYS A 13 17.57 12.41 17.45
C LYS A 13 16.29 13.24 17.48
N ASP A 14 15.54 13.27 16.38
CA ASP A 14 14.32 14.06 16.27
C ASP A 14 13.19 13.40 17.07
N LYS A 15 12.36 14.25 17.68
CA LYS A 15 11.14 13.78 18.34
C LYS A 15 10.02 13.61 17.32
N PRO A 16 9.03 12.75 17.57
CA PRO A 16 7.91 12.52 16.62
C PRO A 16 7.20 13.79 16.18
N ASN A 17 7.07 14.79 17.05
CA ASN A 17 6.43 16.07 16.73
C ASN A 17 7.26 17.00 15.83
N GLN A 18 8.51 16.64 15.55
CA GLN A 18 9.43 17.36 14.66
C GLN A 18 9.47 16.74 13.25
N LEU A 19 8.79 15.60 13.05
CA LEU A 19 8.75 14.87 11.81
C LEU A 19 7.51 15.25 10.97
N SER A 20 7.67 15.27 9.64
CA SER A 20 6.53 15.37 8.73
C SER A 20 5.69 14.08 8.77
N GLY A 21 4.44 14.13 8.26
CA GLY A 21 3.59 12.94 8.18
C GLY A 21 4.25 11.78 7.42
N GLY A 22 4.91 12.07 6.28
CA GLY A 22 5.64 11.07 5.52
C GLY A 22 6.86 10.51 6.26
N GLN A 23 7.60 11.35 6.97
CA GLN A 23 8.71 10.90 7.82
C GLN A 23 8.21 10.01 8.96
N LEU A 24 7.11 10.37 9.60
CA LEU A 24 6.51 9.57 10.67
C LEU A 24 6.06 8.21 10.15
N ARG A 25 5.45 8.13 8.96
CA ARG A 25 5.09 6.86 8.31
C ARG A 25 6.32 5.99 8.04
N ARG A 26 7.44 6.58 7.61
CA ARG A 26 8.68 5.85 7.42
C ARG A 26 9.29 5.36 8.73
N VAL A 27 9.12 6.09 9.83
CA VAL A 27 9.50 5.61 11.18
C VAL A 27 8.66 4.38 11.58
N CYS A 28 7.35 4.40 11.34
CA CYS A 28 6.49 3.24 11.58
C CYS A 28 6.94 2.02 10.73
N LEU A 29 7.29 2.25 9.47
CA LEU A 29 7.86 1.18 8.63
C LEU A 29 9.18 0.67 9.20
N ALA A 30 10.10 1.56 9.59
CA ALA A 30 11.36 1.16 10.21
C ALA A 30 11.13 0.31 11.47
N GLN A 31 10.15 0.67 12.29
CA GLN A 31 9.77 -0.10 13.48
C GLN A 31 9.30 -1.52 13.11
N ALA A 32 8.49 -1.65 12.07
CA ALA A 32 8.03 -2.95 11.57
C ALA A 32 9.16 -3.80 10.97
N LEU A 33 10.27 -3.16 10.56
CA LEU A 33 11.45 -3.83 9.99
C LEU A 33 12.48 -4.25 11.04
N VAL A 34 12.29 -3.86 12.29
CA VAL A 34 13.18 -4.30 13.39
C VAL A 34 13.06 -5.82 13.55
N GLY A 35 14.17 -6.51 13.39
CA GLY A 35 14.21 -7.97 13.27
C GLY A 35 14.21 -8.44 11.81
N GLU A 36 14.22 -9.74 11.62
CA GLU A 36 14.35 -10.38 10.30
C GLU A 36 13.04 -11.09 9.88
N GLN A 37 11.88 -10.50 10.17
CA GLN A 37 10.60 -11.08 9.81
C GLN A 37 10.48 -11.14 8.29
N PRO A 38 10.11 -12.32 7.73
CA PRO A 38 9.95 -12.47 6.29
C PRO A 38 8.67 -11.81 5.75
N ILE A 39 7.69 -11.59 6.64
CA ILE A 39 6.39 -10.98 6.31
C ILE A 39 6.16 -9.76 7.19
N VAL A 40 5.79 -8.65 6.60
CA VAL A 40 5.46 -7.38 7.26
C VAL A 40 4.03 -6.98 6.92
N LEU A 41 3.22 -6.72 7.94
CA LEU A 41 1.84 -6.27 7.80
C LEU A 41 1.79 -4.76 8.00
N LEU A 42 1.19 -4.05 7.06
CA LEU A 42 1.03 -2.59 7.10
C LEU A 42 -0.45 -2.25 6.94
N ASP A 43 -0.99 -1.54 7.93
CA ASP A 43 -2.39 -1.10 7.92
C ASP A 43 -2.48 0.37 7.48
N GLU A 44 -3.14 0.61 6.33
CA GLU A 44 -3.34 1.94 5.72
C GLU A 44 -2.06 2.80 5.69
N PRO A 45 -0.91 2.29 5.23
CA PRO A 45 0.37 2.97 5.41
C PRO A 45 0.50 4.27 4.60
N THR A 46 -0.29 4.45 3.54
CA THR A 46 -0.27 5.63 2.67
C THR A 46 -1.37 6.64 2.98
N ALA A 47 -2.23 6.37 3.97
CA ALA A 47 -3.31 7.27 4.35
C ALA A 47 -2.76 8.64 4.79
N GLY A 48 -3.31 9.72 4.21
CA GLY A 48 -2.91 11.10 4.53
C GLY A 48 -1.58 11.55 3.94
N LEU A 49 -0.92 10.72 3.12
CA LEU A 49 0.29 11.12 2.39
C LEU A 49 -0.06 11.86 1.09
N ASP A 50 0.69 12.90 0.77
CA ASP A 50 0.63 13.54 -0.54
C ASP A 50 1.27 12.65 -1.64
N PRO A 51 1.06 12.95 -2.93
CA PRO A 51 1.59 12.12 -4.03
C PRO A 51 3.10 11.93 -4.00
N ALA A 52 3.86 12.95 -3.60
CA ALA A 52 5.33 12.84 -3.51
C ALA A 52 5.75 11.91 -2.38
N GLN A 53 5.10 11.99 -1.23
CA GLN A 53 5.33 11.11 -0.09
C GLN A 53 4.92 9.66 -0.41
N LYS A 54 3.79 9.45 -1.09
CA LYS A 54 3.39 8.12 -1.58
C LYS A 54 4.43 7.53 -2.51
N HIS A 55 4.99 8.33 -3.43
CA HIS A 55 6.04 7.88 -4.34
C HIS A 55 7.29 7.41 -3.59
N VAL A 56 7.77 8.19 -2.61
CA VAL A 56 8.91 7.79 -1.77
C VAL A 56 8.61 6.49 -1.02
N PHE A 57 7.43 6.38 -0.43
CA PHE A 57 7.03 5.18 0.32
C PHE A 57 6.96 3.95 -0.57
N ARG A 58 6.42 4.08 -1.78
CA ARG A 58 6.37 3.02 -2.81
C ARG A 58 7.76 2.50 -3.17
N ASN A 59 8.69 3.41 -3.43
CA ASN A 59 10.06 3.03 -3.77
C ASN A 59 10.71 2.24 -2.64
N LEU A 60 10.50 2.66 -1.39
CA LEU A 60 10.99 1.93 -0.22
C LEU A 60 10.41 0.51 -0.14
N LEU A 61 9.10 0.35 -0.33
CA LEU A 61 8.49 -0.99 -0.33
C LEU A 61 9.02 -1.87 -1.47
N THR A 62 9.27 -1.29 -2.64
CA THR A 62 9.84 -2.01 -3.78
C THR A 62 11.25 -2.51 -3.46
N GLU A 63 12.11 -1.66 -2.92
CA GLU A 63 13.48 -2.02 -2.53
C GLU A 63 13.50 -3.10 -1.45
N LEU A 64 12.68 -2.94 -0.41
CA LEU A 64 12.58 -3.88 0.70
C LEU A 64 11.90 -5.19 0.31
N GLY A 65 11.06 -5.17 -0.72
CA GLY A 65 10.37 -6.34 -1.26
C GLY A 65 11.30 -7.38 -1.87
N ALA A 66 12.55 -7.04 -2.15
CA ALA A 66 13.56 -7.99 -2.60
C ALA A 66 13.89 -9.06 -1.53
N THR A 67 13.70 -8.76 -0.26
CA THR A 67 14.05 -9.64 0.87
C THR A 67 12.87 -9.98 1.78
N ARG A 68 11.74 -9.31 1.64
CA ARG A 68 10.56 -9.44 2.52
C ARG A 68 9.27 -9.38 1.73
N SER A 69 8.23 -10.02 2.23
CA SER A 69 6.88 -9.88 1.70
C SER A 69 6.10 -8.84 2.51
N PHE A 70 5.38 -7.97 1.83
CA PHE A 70 4.51 -6.98 2.44
C PHE A 70 3.05 -7.33 2.19
N VAL A 71 2.24 -7.30 3.24
CA VAL A 71 0.79 -7.34 3.15
C VAL A 71 0.27 -5.98 3.60
N VAL A 72 -0.39 -5.28 2.70
CA VAL A 72 -0.83 -3.90 2.90
C VAL A 72 -2.34 -3.85 2.85
N SER A 73 -2.99 -3.37 3.92
CA SER A 73 -4.40 -3.01 3.85
C SER A 73 -4.54 -1.58 3.34
N THR A 74 -5.48 -1.36 2.44
CA THR A 74 -5.83 -0.02 1.96
C THR A 74 -7.27 0.01 1.45
N HIS A 75 -7.91 1.16 1.53
CA HIS A 75 -9.16 1.47 0.84
C HIS A 75 -8.92 2.38 -0.38
N ASP A 76 -7.67 2.77 -0.64
CA ASP A 76 -7.30 3.62 -1.78
C ASP A 76 -6.93 2.73 -2.97
N THR A 77 -7.83 2.63 -3.93
CA THR A 77 -7.63 1.85 -5.15
C THR A 77 -6.63 2.48 -6.11
N SER A 78 -6.30 3.77 -5.95
CA SER A 78 -5.40 4.50 -6.85
C SER A 78 -3.96 3.99 -6.85
N ASP A 79 -3.55 3.29 -5.79
CA ASP A 79 -2.20 2.76 -5.66
C ASP A 79 -2.07 1.31 -6.17
N VAL A 80 -3.19 0.66 -6.51
CA VAL A 80 -3.21 -0.80 -6.77
C VAL A 80 -2.35 -1.20 -7.96
N ASP A 81 -2.50 -0.52 -9.09
CA ASP A 81 -1.80 -0.84 -10.34
C ASP A 81 -0.29 -0.58 -10.29
N SER A 82 0.12 0.33 -9.43
CA SER A 82 1.50 0.83 -9.38
C SER A 82 2.32 0.35 -8.18
N MET A 83 1.68 -0.26 -7.18
CA MET A 83 2.33 -0.67 -5.93
C MET A 83 2.34 -2.17 -5.68
N TYR A 84 1.30 -2.88 -6.08
CA TYR A 84 1.07 -4.24 -5.64
C TYR A 84 1.04 -5.21 -6.80
N ASN A 85 1.54 -6.43 -6.59
CA ASN A 85 1.54 -7.50 -7.58
C ASN A 85 0.40 -8.52 -7.37
N ARG A 86 -0.26 -8.48 -6.21
CA ARG A 86 -1.39 -9.32 -5.86
C ARG A 86 -2.45 -8.50 -5.12
N VAL A 87 -3.70 -8.78 -5.40
CA VAL A 87 -4.86 -8.15 -4.78
C VAL A 87 -5.72 -9.20 -4.12
N VAL A 88 -6.15 -8.92 -2.89
CA VAL A 88 -7.17 -9.69 -2.16
C VAL A 88 -8.27 -8.71 -1.76
N ILE A 89 -9.51 -8.98 -2.15
CA ILE A 89 -10.66 -8.18 -1.76
C ILE A 89 -11.46 -8.94 -0.72
N LEU A 90 -11.64 -8.29 0.43
CA LEU A 90 -12.52 -8.75 1.50
C LEU A 90 -13.84 -7.97 1.40
N HIS A 91 -14.94 -8.68 1.28
CA HIS A 91 -16.28 -8.09 1.22
C HIS A 91 -17.25 -8.95 2.03
N GLU A 92 -18.02 -8.31 2.91
CA GLU A 92 -19.02 -8.97 3.77
C GLU A 92 -18.50 -10.23 4.51
N GLY A 93 -17.26 -10.20 4.97
CA GLY A 93 -16.62 -11.28 5.71
C GLY A 93 -16.08 -12.43 4.84
N HIS A 94 -16.08 -12.28 3.53
CA HIS A 94 -15.59 -13.27 2.57
C HIS A 94 -14.48 -12.70 1.69
N ILE A 95 -13.67 -13.60 1.12
CA ILE A 95 -12.74 -13.23 0.04
C ILE A 95 -13.54 -13.20 -1.26
N ALA A 96 -13.77 -11.98 -1.78
CA ALA A 96 -14.47 -11.78 -3.05
C ALA A 96 -13.53 -11.92 -4.26
N TYR A 97 -12.24 -11.64 -4.07
CA TYR A 97 -11.20 -11.79 -5.10
C TYR A 97 -9.88 -12.14 -4.44
N ASP A 98 -9.09 -12.97 -5.10
CA ASP A 98 -7.71 -13.28 -4.76
C ASP A 98 -6.94 -13.64 -6.04
N GLY A 99 -6.06 -12.76 -6.51
CA GLY A 99 -5.33 -12.96 -7.76
C GLY A 99 -4.27 -11.90 -8.03
N SER A 100 -3.68 -11.94 -9.21
CA SER A 100 -2.71 -10.94 -9.64
C SER A 100 -3.36 -9.57 -9.85
N THR A 101 -2.58 -8.52 -9.71
CA THR A 101 -3.05 -7.15 -10.00
C THR A 101 -3.46 -7.01 -11.45
N ASP A 102 -2.73 -7.59 -12.38
CA ASP A 102 -3.05 -7.52 -13.80
C ASP A 102 -4.43 -8.13 -14.11
N GLU A 103 -4.71 -9.33 -13.59
CA GLU A 103 -6.02 -9.97 -13.74
C GLU A 103 -7.13 -9.16 -13.07
N PHE A 104 -6.87 -8.59 -11.89
CA PHE A 104 -7.82 -7.73 -11.19
C PHE A 104 -8.21 -6.51 -12.03
N LEU A 105 -7.23 -5.82 -12.60
CA LEU A 105 -7.46 -4.63 -13.42
C LEU A 105 -8.23 -4.92 -14.71
N MET A 106 -8.22 -6.16 -15.20
CA MET A 106 -9.04 -6.56 -16.35
C MET A 106 -10.55 -6.47 -16.07
N HIS A 107 -10.98 -6.62 -14.80
CA HIS A 107 -12.39 -6.40 -14.41
C HIS A 107 -12.83 -4.94 -14.59
N GLY A 108 -11.91 -3.99 -14.55
CA GLY A 108 -12.17 -2.57 -14.79
C GLY A 108 -11.70 -2.07 -16.16
N ALA A 109 -11.39 -2.97 -17.09
CA ALA A 109 -10.84 -2.62 -18.39
C ALA A 109 -11.77 -1.66 -19.16
N GLY A 110 -11.18 -0.58 -19.67
CA GLY A 110 -11.92 0.47 -20.40
C GLY A 110 -12.33 1.67 -19.53
N SER A 111 -12.21 1.59 -18.22
CA SER A 111 -12.39 2.73 -17.32
C SER A 111 -11.09 3.53 -17.17
N SER A 112 -11.21 4.86 -17.00
CA SER A 112 -10.10 5.73 -16.62
C SER A 112 -9.61 5.47 -15.18
N HIS A 113 -10.43 4.76 -14.37
CA HIS A 113 -10.15 4.36 -12.98
C HIS A 113 -10.32 2.84 -12.87
N ALA A 114 -9.44 2.11 -13.57
CA ALA A 114 -9.57 0.67 -13.73
C ALA A 114 -9.67 -0.09 -12.40
N ALA A 115 -8.86 0.27 -11.40
CA ALA A 115 -8.87 -0.41 -10.10
C ALA A 115 -10.16 -0.18 -9.30
N GLU A 116 -10.74 1.03 -9.36
CA GLU A 116 -12.03 1.33 -8.73
C GLU A 116 -13.17 0.58 -9.44
N ALA A 117 -13.20 0.61 -10.77
CA ALA A 117 -14.18 -0.11 -11.56
C ALA A 117 -14.09 -1.63 -11.33
N ALA A 118 -12.88 -2.18 -11.27
CA ALA A 118 -12.66 -3.58 -10.95
C ALA A 118 -13.16 -3.95 -9.55
N PHE A 119 -12.92 -3.09 -8.56
CA PHE A 119 -13.46 -3.29 -7.22
C PHE A 119 -14.98 -3.36 -7.22
N LEU A 120 -15.65 -2.41 -7.86
CA LEU A 120 -17.12 -2.36 -7.96
C LEU A 120 -17.70 -3.59 -8.69
N ASP A 121 -17.04 -4.05 -9.74
CA ASP A 121 -17.43 -5.26 -10.48
C ASP A 121 -17.34 -6.50 -9.57
N VAL A 122 -16.22 -6.67 -8.90
CA VAL A 122 -15.97 -7.83 -8.03
C VAL A 122 -16.92 -7.90 -6.84
N VAL A 123 -17.28 -6.76 -6.24
CA VAL A 123 -18.22 -6.73 -5.10
C VAL A 123 -19.69 -6.66 -5.52
N GLY A 124 -19.97 -6.68 -6.84
CA GLY A 124 -21.34 -6.72 -7.36
C GLY A 124 -22.12 -5.41 -7.25
N VAL A 125 -21.42 -4.28 -7.08
CA VAL A 125 -22.04 -2.95 -7.13
C VAL A 125 -22.05 -2.48 -8.58
N SER A 126 -23.11 -2.82 -9.31
CA SER A 126 -23.31 -2.32 -10.67
C SER A 126 -23.54 -0.79 -10.65
N GLU A 127 -22.93 -0.06 -11.59
CA GLU A 127 -23.21 1.36 -11.88
C GLU A 127 -24.65 1.63 -12.40
N GLN A 128 -25.64 0.88 -11.94
CA GLN A 128 -27.06 1.07 -12.32
C GLN A 128 -27.81 1.87 -11.27
N ALA A 129 -27.37 3.08 -10.98
CA ALA A 129 -28.15 4.08 -10.28
C ALA A 129 -27.83 5.48 -10.81
N ARG A 130 -28.14 5.71 -12.08
CA ARG A 130 -28.36 7.05 -12.65
C ARG A 130 -29.60 7.06 -13.54
#